data_77521b00b6665c94e81ca9df16b2365b
#
_entry.id   77521b00b6665c94e81ca9df16b2365b
#
_cell.length_a   1.000
_cell.length_b   1.000
_cell.length_c   1.000
_cell.angle_alpha   90.00
_cell.angle_beta   90.00
_cell.angle_gamma   90.00
#
_symmetry.space_group_name_H-M   'P 1'
#
loop_
_entity.id
_entity.type
_entity.pdbx_description
1 polymer ?
#
loop_
_entity_poly.entity_id
_entity_poly.type
_entity_poly.pdbx_seq_one_letter_code
_entity_poly.pdbx_strand_id
1 'polypeptide(L)'
;MRAACCALLLLLFGCDSSARPPELESLIPADADVDGGGEGGVPNFGVTVDPNDDPTTCAEAAAWKSYVGCDYWPTVVANNVWSIFDYAVVVANAGTAPAMVTITGPMGTSQSQTVAPDDLAKFYLPWVPELKGGDSDSCGNASPLATSVVMQGAAFHLVSSVPVTVYQFNALEYAGKGGPGGKDWSKCPGDQMCSSGPNKGSTLGCFSFTNDSSLLLPSTALTGSYRITGYPGETANGTGYMAGYVAITATMDGTHARVLLTSAADILPGSGVQATAASGELDLILDAGDVAELVTDVGEAFDLSGSLVLADQPVQVIAGSPCAQIPQTAPACDHLEQSVFPAETLGKQYFVNVPSGPGGYPVGHVVRMYGNVNGTKLTYAPYAPTGCPATLDAGQVVDCGVVELDFEVTGSNEFAVGTFMLGGSVVDPMGGLGDPSQSMVASVEQYRTKYVFLAPDDYDTSFIDVIAPSDAQLVLDHATVNYGSKSPIADGYDVWRVGLLNTANGAHTLEASTGVGIQVLGYGLYTSYQYPGGLNLKRIAPPPPPGPNQ
;
A
#
# COMPACT_ATOMS: atom_id res chain seq x y z
N MET A 1 -62.66 36.78 22.28
CA MET A 1 -63.61 35.71 21.91
C MET A 1 -62.82 34.46 21.58
N ARG A 2 -63.05 33.46 22.39
CA ARG A 2 -62.85 32.01 22.28
C ARG A 2 -61.57 31.48 21.62
N ALA A 3 -60.77 30.89 22.52
CA ALA A 3 -59.73 29.92 22.35
C ALA A 3 -60.24 28.59 21.78
N ALA A 4 -59.39 27.88 21.07
CA ALA A 4 -59.46 26.42 20.97
C ALA A 4 -58.05 25.86 21.04
N CYS A 5 -57.77 25.14 22.14
CA CYS A 5 -56.64 24.24 22.34
C CYS A 5 -56.77 23.04 21.41
N CYS A 6 -55.66 22.64 20.78
CA CYS A 6 -55.43 21.27 20.34
C CYS A 6 -54.07 20.84 20.90
N ALA A 7 -54.10 19.94 21.84
CA ALA A 7 -52.94 19.21 22.37
C ALA A 7 -52.48 18.18 21.34
N LEU A 8 -51.19 18.23 20.92
CA LEU A 8 -50.58 17.22 20.10
C LEU A 8 -49.62 16.37 20.97
N LEU A 9 -49.96 15.10 21.13
CA LEU A 9 -49.15 14.10 21.78
C LEU A 9 -47.87 13.89 20.96
N LEU A 10 -46.70 14.19 21.52
CA LEU A 10 -45.39 13.78 21.02
C LEU A 10 -45.14 12.32 21.45
N LEU A 11 -45.28 11.39 20.54
CA LEU A 11 -44.70 10.05 20.64
C LEU A 11 -43.23 10.14 20.25
N LEU A 12 -42.34 9.98 21.21
CA LEU A 12 -40.92 9.77 21.03
C LEU A 12 -40.68 8.36 20.47
N PHE A 13 -40.47 8.25 19.17
CA PHE A 13 -39.83 7.09 18.60
C PHE A 13 -38.33 7.35 18.62
N GLY A 14 -37.59 6.58 19.40
CA GLY A 14 -36.15 6.53 19.34
C GLY A 14 -35.74 5.93 17.99
N CYS A 15 -35.02 6.70 17.19
CA CYS A 15 -34.33 6.18 16.00
C CYS A 15 -33.11 5.39 16.49
N ASP A 16 -33.16 4.08 16.35
CA ASP A 16 -32.01 3.20 16.45
C ASP A 16 -31.24 3.33 15.12
N SER A 17 -30.09 3.99 15.14
CA SER A 17 -29.31 4.37 13.94
C SER A 17 -28.37 3.26 13.45
N SER A 18 -28.62 2.01 13.80
CA SER A 18 -27.75 0.87 13.46
C SER A 18 -28.23 0.02 12.27
N ALA A 19 -29.34 0.39 11.61
CA ALA A 19 -29.85 -0.35 10.46
C ALA A 19 -29.28 0.23 9.14
N ARG A 20 -28.56 -0.58 8.38
CA ARG A 20 -28.13 -0.28 6.99
C ARG A 20 -29.35 -0.03 6.09
N PRO A 21 -29.27 0.93 5.14
CA PRO A 21 -30.31 1.06 4.12
C PRO A 21 -30.35 -0.19 3.23
N PRO A 22 -31.53 -0.72 2.87
CA PRO A 22 -31.67 -1.94 2.05
C PRO A 22 -31.21 -1.80 0.59
N GLU A 23 -30.92 -0.62 0.10
CA GLU A 23 -30.54 -0.39 -1.30
C GLU A 23 -29.07 -0.72 -1.61
N LEU A 24 -28.19 -0.89 -0.61
CA LEU A 24 -26.78 -1.23 -0.84
C LEU A 24 -26.55 -2.74 -1.12
N GLU A 25 -27.48 -3.60 -0.73
CA GLU A 25 -27.37 -5.05 -0.97
C GLU A 25 -27.56 -5.45 -2.44
N SER A 26 -28.13 -4.58 -3.28
CA SER A 26 -28.45 -4.91 -4.67
C SER A 26 -27.29 -4.69 -5.67
N LEU A 27 -26.19 -4.06 -5.24
CA LEU A 27 -25.03 -3.75 -6.11
C LEU A 27 -23.82 -4.67 -5.88
N ILE A 28 -23.90 -5.59 -4.93
CA ILE A 28 -22.84 -6.57 -4.70
C ILE A 28 -23.34 -7.92 -5.25
N PRO A 29 -22.64 -8.57 -6.17
CA PRO A 29 -22.96 -9.95 -6.53
C PRO A 29 -22.89 -10.78 -5.25
N ALA A 30 -24.00 -11.34 -4.81
CA ALA A 30 -23.99 -12.36 -3.77
C ALA A 30 -23.09 -13.49 -4.26
N ASP A 31 -22.03 -13.82 -3.51
CA ASP A 31 -21.35 -15.09 -3.70
C ASP A 31 -22.45 -16.17 -3.75
N ALA A 32 -22.53 -16.88 -4.87
CA ALA A 32 -23.54 -17.91 -5.04
C ALA A 32 -23.26 -19.02 -4.03
N ASP A 33 -23.92 -18.95 -2.89
CA ASP A 33 -24.12 -20.11 -2.04
C ASP A 33 -24.92 -21.14 -2.84
N VAL A 34 -24.22 -22.09 -3.43
CA VAL A 34 -24.84 -23.27 -4.07
C VAL A 34 -25.23 -24.25 -2.96
N ASP A 35 -26.31 -23.95 -2.24
CA ASP A 35 -27.07 -24.92 -1.52
C ASP A 35 -28.28 -25.32 -2.40
N GLY A 36 -28.05 -26.23 -3.32
CA GLY A 36 -29.05 -26.86 -4.15
C GLY A 36 -28.96 -28.35 -3.98
N GLY A 37 -29.76 -28.92 -3.10
CA GLY A 37 -29.95 -30.37 -2.99
C GLY A 37 -30.34 -30.99 -4.32
N GLY A 38 -29.47 -31.82 -4.91
CA GLY A 38 -29.68 -32.67 -6.06
C GLY A 38 -28.74 -33.84 -5.94
N GLU A 39 -29.29 -35.05 -5.76
CA GLU A 39 -28.55 -36.30 -5.64
C GLU A 39 -27.71 -36.58 -6.90
N GLY A 40 -26.39 -36.51 -6.73
CA GLY A 40 -25.40 -36.84 -7.73
C GLY A 40 -24.03 -36.64 -7.14
N GLY A 41 -23.60 -37.57 -6.24
CA GLY A 41 -22.38 -37.41 -5.42
C GLY A 41 -21.12 -37.26 -6.26
N VAL A 42 -20.59 -36.05 -6.30
CA VAL A 42 -19.16 -35.81 -6.47
C VAL A 42 -18.57 -35.83 -5.04
N PRO A 43 -17.55 -36.65 -4.74
CA PRO A 43 -16.95 -36.64 -3.44
C PRO A 43 -16.36 -35.23 -3.17
N ASN A 44 -16.94 -34.49 -2.28
CA ASN A 44 -16.33 -33.31 -1.69
C ASN A 44 -15.18 -33.80 -0.82
N PHE A 45 -14.00 -33.92 -1.41
CA PHE A 45 -12.77 -34.02 -0.64
C PHE A 45 -12.61 -32.66 0.03
N GLY A 46 -13.18 -32.51 1.22
CA GLY A 46 -12.90 -31.40 2.11
C GLY A 46 -11.42 -31.42 2.41
N VAL A 47 -10.64 -30.77 1.56
CA VAL A 47 -9.29 -30.35 1.92
C VAL A 47 -9.50 -29.36 3.05
N THR A 48 -9.21 -29.76 4.28
CA THR A 48 -9.06 -28.84 5.40
C THR A 48 -7.84 -28.01 5.07
N VAL A 49 -8.06 -26.85 4.44
CA VAL A 49 -7.02 -25.88 4.12
C VAL A 49 -6.49 -25.38 5.46
N ASP A 50 -5.21 -25.66 5.76
CA ASP A 50 -4.52 -24.93 6.80
C ASP A 50 -4.33 -23.49 6.25
N PRO A 51 -4.89 -22.46 6.88
CA PRO A 51 -4.73 -21.08 6.41
C PRO A 51 -3.27 -20.59 6.45
N ASN A 52 -2.37 -21.40 6.99
CA ASN A 52 -0.93 -21.14 7.04
C ASN A 52 -0.16 -21.84 5.91
N ASP A 53 -0.79 -22.74 5.16
CA ASP A 53 -0.15 -23.35 3.99
C ASP A 53 -0.14 -22.35 2.82
N ASP A 54 0.91 -22.38 2.01
CA ASP A 54 0.96 -21.64 0.75
C ASP A 54 0.24 -22.44 -0.35
N PRO A 55 -0.55 -21.77 -1.21
CA PRO A 55 -1.17 -22.43 -2.34
C PRO A 55 -0.11 -22.97 -3.29
N THR A 56 -0.27 -24.19 -3.76
CA THR A 56 0.66 -24.84 -4.70
C THR A 56 0.19 -24.74 -6.15
N THR A 57 -1.09 -24.40 -6.36
CA THR A 57 -1.72 -24.22 -7.67
C THR A 57 -2.45 -22.89 -7.74
N CYS A 58 -2.62 -22.36 -8.95
CA CYS A 58 -3.39 -21.13 -9.17
C CYS A 58 -4.86 -21.28 -8.75
N ALA A 59 -5.43 -22.48 -8.83
CA ALA A 59 -6.79 -22.76 -8.37
C ALA A 59 -6.89 -22.69 -6.83
N GLU A 60 -5.90 -23.21 -6.11
CA GLU A 60 -5.81 -23.05 -4.66
C GLU A 60 -5.62 -21.58 -4.26
N ALA A 61 -4.72 -20.86 -4.94
CA ALA A 61 -4.51 -19.44 -4.69
C ALA A 61 -5.79 -18.61 -4.87
N ALA A 62 -6.56 -18.91 -5.92
CA ALA A 62 -7.84 -18.27 -6.16
C ALA A 62 -8.89 -18.60 -5.07
N ALA A 63 -8.86 -19.82 -4.53
CA ALA A 63 -9.77 -20.23 -3.45
C ALA A 63 -9.38 -19.63 -2.10
N TRP A 64 -8.07 -19.50 -1.82
CA TRP A 64 -7.57 -19.02 -0.52
C TRP A 64 -7.51 -17.50 -0.40
N LYS A 65 -7.45 -16.79 -1.54
CA LYS A 65 -7.47 -15.32 -1.61
C LYS A 65 -6.41 -14.66 -0.71
N SER A 66 -5.18 -15.16 -0.77
CA SER A 66 -4.03 -14.55 -0.08
C SER A 66 -3.26 -13.60 -1.01
N TYR A 67 -2.19 -12.99 -0.50
CA TYR A 67 -1.28 -12.17 -1.31
C TYR A 67 -0.47 -12.96 -2.35
N VAL A 68 -0.48 -14.30 -2.25
CA VAL A 68 0.19 -15.21 -3.18
C VAL A 68 -0.81 -15.64 -4.26
N GLY A 69 -0.48 -15.42 -5.51
CA GLY A 69 -1.41 -15.69 -6.62
C GLY A 69 -0.72 -15.86 -7.98
N CYS A 70 -1.52 -15.88 -9.04
CA CYS A 70 -1.03 -16.14 -10.40
C CYS A 70 -1.36 -15.04 -11.41
N ASP A 71 -2.09 -14.00 -11.01
CA ASP A 71 -2.60 -12.97 -11.90
C ASP A 71 -2.55 -11.61 -11.18
N TYR A 72 -1.83 -10.63 -11.77
CA TYR A 72 -1.57 -9.33 -11.17
C TYR A 72 -1.59 -8.22 -12.21
N TRP A 73 -1.81 -6.98 -11.76
CA TRP A 73 -1.90 -5.79 -12.60
C TRP A 73 -0.91 -4.72 -12.16
N PRO A 74 0.42 -4.91 -12.38
CA PRO A 74 1.40 -3.88 -12.07
C PRO A 74 1.07 -2.57 -12.77
N THR A 75 1.13 -1.46 -12.03
CA THR A 75 0.66 -0.16 -12.51
C THR A 75 1.66 0.93 -12.15
N VAL A 76 2.17 1.64 -13.15
CA VAL A 76 2.95 2.86 -12.94
C VAL A 76 2.07 3.91 -12.29
N VAL A 77 2.60 4.63 -11.31
CA VAL A 77 1.93 5.73 -10.62
C VAL A 77 2.75 7.01 -10.69
N ALA A 78 2.16 8.14 -10.32
CA ALA A 78 2.79 9.45 -10.40
C ALA A 78 4.08 9.53 -9.58
N ASN A 79 5.19 9.80 -10.26
CA ASN A 79 6.52 9.92 -9.66
C ASN A 79 7.38 10.88 -10.49
N ASN A 80 8.14 11.73 -9.82
CA ASN A 80 9.04 12.69 -10.46
C ASN A 80 10.50 12.21 -10.57
N VAL A 81 10.76 10.94 -10.32
CA VAL A 81 12.08 10.31 -10.54
C VAL A 81 12.54 10.48 -11.99
N TRP A 82 13.84 10.61 -12.20
CA TRP A 82 14.40 10.62 -13.56
C TRP A 82 14.13 9.28 -14.25
N SER A 83 13.55 9.33 -15.45
CA SER A 83 13.18 8.13 -16.22
C SER A 83 14.37 7.27 -16.66
N ILE A 84 15.59 7.63 -16.31
CA ILE A 84 16.76 6.76 -16.42
C ILE A 84 16.76 5.65 -15.37
N PHE A 85 16.13 5.85 -14.23
CA PHE A 85 15.84 4.80 -13.25
C PHE A 85 14.59 4.03 -13.71
N ASP A 86 14.53 2.73 -13.44
CA ASP A 86 13.49 1.88 -14.02
C ASP A 86 12.33 1.61 -13.06
N TYR A 87 11.12 1.72 -13.60
CA TYR A 87 9.99 1.01 -13.01
C TYR A 87 10.24 -0.48 -13.11
N ALA A 88 10.08 -1.20 -12.02
CA ALA A 88 10.33 -2.63 -12.00
C ALA A 88 9.29 -3.41 -11.22
N VAL A 89 9.06 -4.63 -11.69
CA VAL A 89 8.23 -5.63 -11.01
C VAL A 89 9.14 -6.76 -10.58
N VAL A 90 9.07 -7.11 -9.30
CA VAL A 90 9.84 -8.21 -8.72
C VAL A 90 8.89 -9.35 -8.36
N VAL A 91 9.20 -10.52 -8.87
CA VAL A 91 8.41 -11.74 -8.66
C VAL A 91 9.21 -12.72 -7.83
N ALA A 92 8.70 -13.08 -6.66
CA ALA A 92 9.29 -14.06 -5.76
C ALA A 92 8.50 -15.37 -5.80
N ASN A 93 9.19 -16.48 -5.95
CA ASN A 93 8.61 -17.83 -5.99
C ASN A 93 8.91 -18.58 -4.69
N ALA A 94 7.95 -18.58 -3.77
CA ALA A 94 8.00 -19.34 -2.52
C ALA A 94 7.64 -20.82 -2.67
N GLY A 95 7.19 -21.22 -3.86
CA GLY A 95 6.73 -22.58 -4.14
C GLY A 95 7.89 -23.56 -4.37
N THR A 96 7.53 -24.82 -4.57
CA THR A 96 8.49 -25.90 -4.83
C THR A 96 8.69 -26.21 -6.31
N ALA A 97 7.92 -25.59 -7.19
CA ALA A 97 7.99 -25.75 -8.64
C ALA A 97 8.44 -24.44 -9.31
N PRO A 98 9.19 -24.49 -10.44
CA PRO A 98 9.54 -23.28 -11.20
C PRO A 98 8.29 -22.56 -11.70
N ALA A 99 8.25 -21.24 -11.52
CA ALA A 99 7.19 -20.37 -12.01
C ALA A 99 7.56 -19.81 -13.39
N MET A 100 6.76 -20.08 -14.42
CA MET A 100 6.88 -19.36 -15.69
C MET A 100 6.03 -18.10 -15.60
N VAL A 101 6.66 -16.95 -15.59
CA VAL A 101 6.03 -15.63 -15.48
C VAL A 101 6.04 -14.94 -16.82
N THR A 102 4.90 -14.40 -17.23
CA THR A 102 4.77 -13.58 -18.43
C THR A 102 4.14 -12.24 -18.08
N ILE A 103 4.75 -11.15 -18.52
CA ILE A 103 4.25 -9.78 -18.38
C ILE A 103 3.99 -9.21 -19.76
N THR A 104 2.77 -8.75 -20.00
CA THR A 104 2.35 -8.00 -21.19
C THR A 104 1.83 -6.63 -20.78
N GLY A 105 1.78 -5.66 -21.70
CA GLY A 105 1.23 -4.36 -21.34
C GLY A 105 1.51 -3.25 -22.34
N PRO A 106 1.48 -2.00 -21.89
CA PRO A 106 1.62 -0.82 -22.73
C PRO A 106 2.94 -0.82 -23.50
N MET A 107 2.99 -0.02 -24.57
CA MET A 107 4.15 0.13 -25.48
C MET A 107 4.65 -1.18 -26.10
N GLY A 108 3.76 -2.19 -26.24
CA GLY A 108 4.10 -3.49 -26.81
C GLY A 108 4.98 -4.36 -25.90
N THR A 109 4.97 -4.09 -24.60
CA THR A 109 5.69 -4.89 -23.61
C THR A 109 5.26 -6.35 -23.66
N SER A 110 6.21 -7.25 -23.80
CA SER A 110 6.04 -8.70 -23.68
C SER A 110 7.35 -9.30 -23.19
N GLN A 111 7.38 -9.70 -21.94
CA GLN A 111 8.54 -10.34 -21.30
C GLN A 111 8.12 -11.66 -20.68
N SER A 112 8.97 -12.68 -20.75
CA SER A 112 8.73 -13.96 -20.09
C SER A 112 10.01 -14.50 -19.47
N GLN A 113 9.92 -14.97 -18.23
CA GLN A 113 11.05 -15.51 -17.48
C GLN A 113 10.60 -16.64 -16.57
N THR A 114 11.49 -17.61 -16.33
CA THR A 114 11.27 -18.67 -15.34
C THR A 114 11.94 -18.29 -14.03
N VAL A 115 11.19 -18.32 -12.93
CA VAL A 115 11.67 -18.06 -11.57
C VAL A 115 11.80 -19.40 -10.86
N ALA A 116 12.99 -19.76 -10.42
CA ALA A 116 13.22 -21.00 -9.68
C ALA A 116 12.55 -21.00 -8.29
N PRO A 117 12.30 -22.15 -7.68
CA PRO A 117 11.91 -22.21 -6.27
C PRO A 117 12.88 -21.45 -5.37
N ASP A 118 12.36 -20.79 -4.34
CA ASP A 118 13.12 -19.98 -3.36
C ASP A 118 14.02 -18.89 -4.01
N ASP A 119 13.62 -18.40 -5.20
CA ASP A 119 14.34 -17.38 -5.97
C ASP A 119 13.37 -16.25 -6.41
N LEU A 120 13.93 -15.18 -6.96
CA LEU A 120 13.18 -14.08 -7.51
C LEU A 120 13.68 -13.66 -8.91
N ALA A 121 12.82 -12.95 -9.65
CA ALA A 121 13.14 -12.32 -10.91
C ALA A 121 12.76 -10.85 -10.89
N LYS A 122 13.62 -10.00 -11.47
CA LYS A 122 13.40 -8.56 -11.67
C LYS A 122 13.00 -8.32 -13.12
N PHE A 123 11.81 -7.76 -13.33
CA PHE A 123 11.29 -7.35 -14.63
C PHE A 123 11.37 -5.83 -14.73
N TYR A 124 12.26 -5.33 -15.54
CA TYR A 124 12.37 -3.89 -15.81
C TYR A 124 11.40 -3.53 -16.91
N LEU A 125 10.49 -2.63 -16.62
CA LEU A 125 9.37 -2.25 -17.48
C LEU A 125 9.47 -0.77 -17.86
N PRO A 126 8.96 -0.39 -19.04
CA PRO A 126 8.96 1.02 -19.42
C PRO A 126 8.00 1.83 -18.54
N TRP A 127 8.38 3.07 -18.27
CA TRP A 127 7.46 4.04 -17.69
C TRP A 127 6.28 4.30 -18.63
N VAL A 128 5.09 4.51 -18.07
CA VAL A 128 3.93 5.05 -18.77
C VAL A 128 3.90 6.56 -18.49
N PRO A 129 4.33 7.41 -19.44
CA PRO A 129 4.60 8.82 -19.16
C PRO A 129 3.36 9.60 -18.68
N GLU A 130 2.17 9.21 -19.16
CA GLU A 130 0.92 9.85 -18.83
C GLU A 130 0.49 9.59 -17.38
N LEU A 131 0.90 8.47 -16.79
CA LEU A 131 0.68 8.13 -15.37
C LEU A 131 1.82 8.67 -14.52
N LYS A 132 3.07 8.44 -14.94
CA LYS A 132 4.26 8.87 -14.20
C LYS A 132 4.32 10.40 -14.00
N GLY A 133 3.95 11.16 -15.02
CA GLY A 133 4.22 12.60 -15.06
C GLY A 133 5.66 12.92 -15.48
N GLY A 134 6.07 14.18 -15.29
CA GLY A 134 7.38 14.68 -15.71
C GLY A 134 8.53 14.30 -14.77
N ASP A 135 9.72 14.12 -15.32
CA ASP A 135 10.96 14.01 -14.55
C ASP A 135 11.28 15.32 -13.83
N SER A 136 11.92 15.22 -12.67
CA SER A 136 12.60 16.37 -12.09
C SER A 136 13.72 16.87 -13.03
N ASP A 137 14.04 18.17 -12.98
CA ASP A 137 15.19 18.69 -13.69
C ASP A 137 16.53 18.27 -13.02
N SER A 138 17.67 18.63 -13.62
CA SER A 138 18.99 18.33 -13.06
C SER A 138 19.28 19.02 -11.71
N CYS A 139 18.41 19.91 -11.27
CA CYS A 139 18.48 20.62 -9.99
C CYS A 139 17.55 20.04 -8.93
N GLY A 140 16.80 19.00 -9.26
CA GLY A 140 15.80 18.40 -8.38
C GLY A 140 14.47 19.17 -8.33
N ASN A 141 14.23 20.12 -9.24
CA ASN A 141 12.93 20.77 -9.31
C ASN A 141 11.94 19.81 -9.98
N ALA A 142 10.90 19.45 -9.26
CA ALA A 142 9.90 18.50 -9.72
C ALA A 142 8.89 19.12 -10.70
N SER A 143 8.36 18.28 -11.60
CA SER A 143 7.24 18.56 -12.47
C SER A 143 6.20 17.44 -12.35
N PRO A 144 5.53 17.33 -11.18
CA PRO A 144 4.64 16.22 -10.91
C PRO A 144 3.43 16.23 -11.84
N LEU A 145 2.71 15.10 -11.90
CA LEU A 145 1.43 14.99 -12.57
C LEU A 145 0.45 16.02 -11.98
N ALA A 146 -0.04 16.94 -12.82
CA ALA A 146 -0.83 18.09 -12.37
C ALA A 146 -2.34 17.95 -12.63
N THR A 147 -2.78 16.89 -13.30
CA THR A 147 -4.18 16.64 -13.68
C THR A 147 -4.47 15.15 -13.63
N SER A 148 -5.69 14.80 -13.27
CA SER A 148 -6.12 13.41 -13.31
C SER A 148 -6.17 12.87 -14.74
N VAL A 149 -6.08 11.55 -14.90
CA VAL A 149 -6.09 10.91 -16.22
C VAL A 149 -6.74 9.52 -16.14
N VAL A 150 -7.54 9.19 -17.16
CA VAL A 150 -7.87 7.80 -17.50
C VAL A 150 -7.06 7.40 -18.72
N MET A 151 -6.22 6.38 -18.55
CA MET A 151 -5.39 5.82 -19.62
C MET A 151 -5.82 4.40 -19.94
N GLN A 152 -6.18 4.17 -21.20
CA GLN A 152 -6.63 2.87 -21.68
C GLN A 152 -5.45 1.90 -21.83
N GLY A 153 -5.61 0.67 -21.29
CA GLY A 153 -4.61 -0.38 -21.39
C GLY A 153 -3.23 0.00 -20.83
N ALA A 154 -3.21 0.83 -19.79
CA ALA A 154 -1.97 1.41 -19.24
C ALA A 154 -1.35 0.58 -18.10
N ALA A 155 -2.08 -0.38 -17.54
CA ALA A 155 -1.52 -1.34 -16.60
C ALA A 155 -0.79 -2.47 -17.34
N PHE A 156 0.22 -3.03 -16.70
CA PHE A 156 0.81 -4.30 -17.13
C PHE A 156 -0.04 -5.46 -16.61
N HIS A 157 -0.07 -6.56 -17.35
CA HIS A 157 -0.73 -7.79 -16.93
C HIS A 157 0.31 -8.89 -16.75
N LEU A 158 0.46 -9.36 -15.51
CA LEU A 158 1.38 -10.41 -15.12
C LEU A 158 0.62 -11.71 -14.85
N VAL A 159 1.01 -12.77 -15.53
CA VAL A 159 0.47 -14.11 -15.33
C VAL A 159 1.59 -15.08 -14.99
N SER A 160 1.39 -15.91 -13.97
CA SER A 160 2.31 -16.97 -13.56
C SER A 160 1.68 -18.36 -13.68
N SER A 161 2.50 -19.35 -14.01
CA SER A 161 2.06 -20.76 -14.11
C SER A 161 1.81 -21.43 -12.76
N VAL A 162 2.36 -20.89 -11.68
CA VAL A 162 2.16 -21.30 -10.28
C VAL A 162 2.08 -20.06 -9.40
N PRO A 163 1.54 -20.15 -8.17
CA PRO A 163 1.43 -18.99 -7.29
C PRO A 163 2.79 -18.36 -6.98
N VAL A 164 2.84 -17.04 -7.02
CA VAL A 164 4.01 -16.20 -6.74
C VAL A 164 3.62 -15.00 -5.89
N THR A 165 4.59 -14.32 -5.29
CA THR A 165 4.42 -13.00 -4.68
C THR A 165 4.97 -11.95 -5.62
N VAL A 166 4.30 -10.81 -5.72
CA VAL A 166 4.68 -9.73 -6.65
C VAL A 166 4.80 -8.40 -5.92
N TYR A 167 5.91 -7.72 -6.16
CA TYR A 167 6.15 -6.34 -5.70
C TYR A 167 6.40 -5.45 -6.90
N GLN A 168 5.99 -4.18 -6.80
CA GLN A 168 6.42 -3.16 -7.75
C GLN A 168 7.27 -2.10 -7.05
N PHE A 169 8.18 -1.50 -7.79
CA PHE A 169 9.09 -0.45 -7.35
C PHE A 169 9.06 0.71 -8.34
N ASN A 170 8.84 1.89 -7.83
CA ASN A 170 8.88 3.16 -8.54
C ASN A 170 9.97 4.11 -7.95
N ALA A 171 11.29 3.99 -8.23
CA ALA A 171 11.96 3.04 -9.11
C ALA A 171 12.67 1.94 -8.30
N LEU A 172 13.23 0.92 -8.97
CA LEU A 172 13.97 -0.14 -8.27
C LEU A 172 15.41 0.27 -7.96
N GLU A 173 16.14 0.82 -8.93
CA GLU A 173 17.53 1.22 -8.69
C GLU A 173 17.56 2.49 -7.83
N TYR A 174 18.40 2.44 -6.82
CA TYR A 174 18.67 3.59 -5.97
C TYR A 174 19.82 4.46 -6.49
N ALA A 175 20.90 3.86 -6.95
CA ALA A 175 22.07 4.55 -7.46
C ALA A 175 22.26 4.34 -8.98
N GLY A 176 22.99 5.23 -9.63
CA GLY A 176 23.32 5.15 -11.07
C GLY A 176 24.22 3.97 -11.42
N LYS A 177 23.80 2.76 -11.06
CA LYS A 177 24.46 1.48 -11.31
C LYS A 177 23.42 0.37 -11.45
N GLY A 178 23.78 -0.74 -12.08
CA GLY A 178 22.85 -1.87 -12.24
C GLY A 178 21.80 -1.62 -13.32
N GLY A 179 20.63 -2.23 -13.16
CA GLY A 179 19.55 -2.21 -14.14
C GLY A 179 19.80 -3.12 -15.34
N PRO A 180 18.93 -3.05 -16.39
CA PRO A 180 19.09 -3.84 -17.61
C PRO A 180 20.39 -3.52 -18.34
N GLY A 181 21.00 -4.53 -18.96
CA GLY A 181 22.27 -4.38 -19.69
C GLY A 181 22.18 -3.31 -20.79
N GLY A 182 23.24 -2.49 -20.90
CA GLY A 182 23.33 -1.43 -21.91
C GLY A 182 22.82 -0.05 -21.47
N LYS A 183 22.37 0.11 -20.23
CA LYS A 183 22.01 1.41 -19.66
C LYS A 183 23.24 2.32 -19.56
N ASP A 184 23.12 3.52 -20.11
CA ASP A 184 24.19 4.52 -20.10
C ASP A 184 24.00 5.54 -18.97
N TRP A 185 24.50 5.22 -17.79
CA TRP A 185 24.39 6.06 -16.59
C TRP A 185 25.08 7.42 -16.71
N SER A 186 26.01 7.60 -17.69
CA SER A 186 26.63 8.91 -17.93
C SER A 186 25.63 9.98 -18.41
N LYS A 187 24.42 9.59 -18.77
CA LYS A 187 23.32 10.49 -19.15
C LYS A 187 22.43 10.89 -17.98
N CYS A 188 22.75 10.45 -16.76
CA CYS A 188 21.97 10.76 -15.58
C CYS A 188 21.90 12.28 -15.34
N PRO A 189 20.69 12.88 -15.20
CA PRO A 189 20.56 14.31 -15.02
C PRO A 189 21.28 14.85 -13.80
N GLY A 190 21.33 14.09 -12.70
CA GLY A 190 21.96 14.49 -11.45
C GLY A 190 23.48 14.70 -11.51
N ASP A 191 24.15 14.16 -12.53
CA ASP A 191 25.58 14.39 -12.78
C ASP A 191 25.83 15.71 -13.54
N GLN A 192 24.78 16.39 -13.98
CA GLN A 192 24.89 17.69 -14.62
C GLN A 192 24.92 18.80 -13.57
N MET A 193 25.70 19.85 -13.85
CA MET A 193 25.79 21.00 -12.97
C MET A 193 24.46 21.76 -12.92
N CYS A 194 23.92 21.94 -11.75
CA CYS A 194 22.70 22.68 -11.54
C CYS A 194 22.86 24.17 -11.91
N SER A 195 21.97 24.69 -12.74
CA SER A 195 22.04 26.06 -13.26
C SER A 195 21.21 27.06 -12.44
N SER A 196 20.30 26.60 -11.57
CA SER A 196 19.36 27.44 -10.82
C SER A 196 19.00 26.83 -9.47
N GLY A 197 18.24 27.58 -8.65
CA GLY A 197 17.72 27.10 -7.38
C GLY A 197 18.77 26.95 -6.26
N PRO A 198 18.39 26.25 -5.17
CA PRO A 198 19.25 26.07 -3.99
C PRO A 198 20.53 25.32 -4.29
N ASN A 199 20.51 24.41 -5.26
CA ASN A 199 21.63 23.55 -5.65
C ASN A 199 22.54 24.17 -6.74
N LYS A 200 22.34 25.44 -7.10
CA LYS A 200 23.09 26.11 -8.18
C LYS A 200 24.60 26.01 -7.99
N GLY A 201 25.28 25.48 -9.00
CA GLY A 201 26.73 25.31 -9.04
C GLY A 201 27.24 24.02 -8.41
N SER A 202 26.35 23.09 -8.06
CA SER A 202 26.67 21.73 -7.61
C SER A 202 26.01 20.69 -8.53
N THR A 203 26.39 19.43 -8.38
CA THR A 203 25.69 18.27 -8.94
C THR A 203 24.96 17.55 -7.81
N LEU A 204 23.83 16.96 -8.09
CA LEU A 204 23.09 16.15 -7.10
C LEU A 204 23.66 14.72 -6.98
N GLY A 205 24.39 14.26 -8.01
CA GLY A 205 24.77 12.86 -8.16
C GLY A 205 23.66 12.02 -8.79
N CYS A 206 24.04 10.87 -9.31
CA CYS A 206 23.09 9.98 -9.97
C CYS A 206 22.44 9.03 -8.96
N PHE A 207 21.39 9.52 -8.31
CA PHE A 207 20.56 8.77 -7.37
C PHE A 207 19.08 9.00 -7.71
N SER A 208 18.22 8.04 -7.44
CA SER A 208 16.78 8.16 -7.74
C SER A 208 16.08 9.19 -6.86
N PHE A 209 16.42 9.29 -5.58
CA PHE A 209 15.87 10.23 -4.59
C PHE A 209 14.33 10.22 -4.44
N THR A 210 13.62 9.34 -5.09
CA THR A 210 12.16 9.23 -5.05
C THR A 210 11.75 7.79 -5.32
N ASN A 211 12.01 6.91 -4.35
CA ASN A 211 11.72 5.48 -4.44
C ASN A 211 10.71 5.09 -3.37
N ASP A 212 9.77 4.26 -3.74
CA ASP A 212 8.99 3.47 -2.79
C ASP A 212 8.55 2.16 -3.47
N SER A 213 7.88 1.31 -2.72
CA SER A 213 7.50 -0.02 -3.18
C SER A 213 6.13 -0.43 -2.64
N SER A 214 5.43 -1.24 -3.43
CA SER A 214 4.15 -1.82 -3.04
C SER A 214 4.17 -3.33 -3.17
N LEU A 215 3.63 -4.02 -2.16
CA LEU A 215 3.16 -5.38 -2.32
C LEU A 215 1.91 -5.38 -3.21
N LEU A 216 1.95 -6.04 -4.36
CA LEU A 216 0.78 -6.19 -5.21
C LEU A 216 -0.11 -7.35 -4.75
N LEU A 217 -1.42 -7.15 -4.90
CA LEU A 217 -2.41 -8.16 -4.56
C LEU A 217 -2.87 -8.87 -5.84
N PRO A 218 -2.98 -10.20 -5.84
CA PRO A 218 -3.48 -10.92 -7.02
C PRO A 218 -4.95 -10.58 -7.29
N SER A 219 -5.37 -10.60 -8.55
CA SER A 219 -6.74 -10.27 -8.98
C SER A 219 -7.80 -11.08 -8.22
N THR A 220 -7.47 -12.31 -7.83
CA THR A 220 -8.35 -13.21 -7.05
C THR A 220 -8.59 -12.74 -5.60
N ALA A 221 -7.71 -11.91 -5.05
CA ALA A 221 -7.84 -11.34 -3.70
C ALA A 221 -8.44 -9.93 -3.72
N LEU A 222 -8.49 -9.28 -4.87
CA LEU A 222 -9.09 -7.95 -5.03
C LEU A 222 -10.61 -7.98 -4.81
N THR A 223 -11.16 -6.83 -4.45
CA THR A 223 -12.61 -6.61 -4.29
C THR A 223 -13.04 -5.36 -5.04
N GLY A 224 -14.30 -4.96 -4.88
CA GLY A 224 -14.79 -3.68 -5.37
C GLY A 224 -14.82 -2.58 -4.29
N SER A 225 -14.36 -2.81 -3.07
CA SER A 225 -14.58 -1.87 -1.96
C SER A 225 -13.27 -1.52 -1.25
N TYR A 226 -12.89 -0.23 -1.26
CA TYR A 226 -11.64 0.24 -0.66
C TYR A 226 -11.84 1.55 0.10
N ARG A 227 -11.40 1.60 1.35
CA ARG A 227 -11.18 2.85 2.07
C ARG A 227 -9.78 3.33 1.75
N ILE A 228 -9.66 4.44 1.01
CA ILE A 228 -8.35 4.95 0.58
C ILE A 228 -7.48 5.25 1.81
N THR A 229 -6.25 4.75 1.76
CA THR A 229 -5.21 4.98 2.76
C THR A 229 -4.02 5.61 2.06
N GLY A 230 -3.60 6.81 2.47
CA GLY A 230 -2.54 7.55 1.81
C GLY A 230 -2.06 8.72 2.67
N TYR A 231 -1.46 9.69 2.01
CA TYR A 231 -0.94 10.91 2.63
C TYR A 231 -1.46 12.15 1.88
N PRO A 232 -1.63 13.30 2.54
CA PRO A 232 -2.08 14.52 1.88
C PRO A 232 -1.05 15.04 0.87
N GLY A 233 -1.49 15.93 0.00
CA GLY A 233 -0.60 16.75 -0.80
C GLY A 233 0.31 17.64 0.05
N GLU A 234 1.23 18.35 -0.57
CA GLU A 234 2.23 19.18 0.13
C GLU A 234 2.49 20.51 -0.57
N THR A 235 2.78 21.55 0.25
CA THR A 235 3.23 22.89 -0.20
C THR A 235 4.69 23.14 0.13
N ALA A 236 5.54 22.17 0.00
CA ALA A 236 6.88 22.10 0.52
C ALA A 236 7.79 23.30 0.24
N ASN A 237 8.57 23.65 1.23
CA ASN A 237 9.64 24.64 1.13
C ASN A 237 10.80 24.15 0.25
N GLY A 238 10.74 24.45 -1.04
CA GLY A 238 11.88 24.27 -1.97
C GLY A 238 11.78 23.10 -2.95
N THR A 239 10.82 22.18 -2.81
CA THR A 239 10.62 21.05 -3.74
C THR A 239 9.43 21.21 -4.67
N GLY A 240 8.63 22.26 -4.50
CA GLY A 240 7.43 22.53 -5.30
C GLY A 240 6.14 22.07 -4.59
N TYR A 241 5.04 22.22 -5.29
CA TYR A 241 3.72 21.85 -4.80
C TYR A 241 3.42 20.42 -5.26
N MET A 242 3.01 19.54 -4.33
CA MET A 242 2.67 18.15 -4.60
C MET A 242 1.21 17.86 -4.30
N ALA A 243 0.59 17.09 -5.18
CA ALA A 243 -0.74 16.53 -4.99
C ALA A 243 -0.63 15.10 -4.46
N GLY A 244 -1.57 14.67 -3.63
CA GLY A 244 -1.78 13.25 -3.38
C GLY A 244 -2.45 12.59 -4.60
N TYR A 245 -2.23 11.30 -4.80
CA TYR A 245 -2.87 10.54 -5.88
C TYR A 245 -3.51 9.24 -5.38
N VAL A 246 -4.45 8.77 -6.21
CA VAL A 246 -4.98 7.40 -6.17
C VAL A 246 -5.05 6.85 -7.60
N ALA A 247 -4.47 5.68 -7.82
CA ALA A 247 -4.58 4.93 -9.06
C ALA A 247 -5.55 3.76 -8.89
N ILE A 248 -6.58 3.70 -9.75
CA ILE A 248 -7.59 2.63 -9.79
C ILE A 248 -7.39 1.88 -11.10
N THR A 249 -7.02 0.60 -11.02
CA THR A 249 -6.81 -0.27 -12.18
C THR A 249 -7.94 -1.29 -12.28
N ALA A 250 -8.66 -1.30 -13.39
CA ALA A 250 -9.69 -2.31 -13.65
C ALA A 250 -9.06 -3.63 -14.08
N THR A 251 -9.60 -4.74 -13.58
CA THR A 251 -9.16 -6.10 -13.94
C THR A 251 -10.11 -6.79 -14.92
N MET A 252 -11.27 -6.19 -15.17
CA MET A 252 -12.32 -6.71 -16.06
C MET A 252 -12.91 -5.60 -16.92
N ASP A 253 -13.37 -5.98 -18.13
CA ASP A 253 -14.02 -5.04 -19.05
C ASP A 253 -15.36 -4.55 -18.50
N GLY A 254 -15.67 -3.25 -18.75
CA GLY A 254 -16.92 -2.62 -18.36
C GLY A 254 -17.05 -2.44 -16.84
N THR A 255 -15.95 -2.40 -16.10
CA THR A 255 -15.95 -2.11 -14.65
C THR A 255 -16.51 -0.73 -14.38
N HIS A 256 -17.58 -0.64 -13.59
CA HIS A 256 -18.14 0.61 -13.13
C HIS A 256 -17.63 0.91 -11.72
N ALA A 257 -16.79 1.94 -11.59
CA ALA A 257 -16.20 2.36 -10.33
C ALA A 257 -16.69 3.74 -9.92
N ARG A 258 -17.03 3.91 -8.65
CA ARG A 258 -17.45 5.17 -8.03
C ARG A 258 -16.47 5.56 -6.94
N VAL A 259 -16.10 6.83 -6.88
CA VAL A 259 -15.26 7.38 -5.81
C VAL A 259 -16.04 8.41 -5.03
N LEU A 260 -16.35 8.09 -3.77
CA LEU A 260 -17.05 8.98 -2.86
C LEU A 260 -16.02 9.73 -2.02
N LEU A 261 -15.95 11.05 -2.21
CA LEU A 261 -14.93 11.88 -1.58
C LEU A 261 -15.30 12.28 -0.15
N THR A 262 -14.31 12.38 0.71
CA THR A 262 -14.43 13.05 2.01
C THR A 262 -14.49 14.57 1.84
N SER A 263 -14.73 15.29 2.93
CA SER A 263 -14.71 16.76 2.93
C SER A 263 -13.30 17.37 2.80
N ALA A 264 -12.26 16.56 2.91
CA ALA A 264 -10.86 16.97 2.73
C ALA A 264 -10.30 16.62 1.33
N ALA A 265 -11.09 15.91 0.51
CA ALA A 265 -10.66 15.44 -0.80
C ALA A 265 -11.34 16.22 -1.92
N ASP A 266 -10.59 16.52 -2.97
CA ASP A 266 -11.10 16.91 -4.27
C ASP A 266 -10.40 16.11 -5.37
N ILE A 267 -10.89 16.19 -6.61
CA ILE A 267 -10.25 15.58 -7.78
C ILE A 267 -10.13 16.63 -8.86
N LEU A 268 -8.89 16.89 -9.29
CA LEU A 268 -8.64 17.77 -10.43
C LEU A 268 -9.07 17.12 -11.74
N PRO A 269 -9.63 17.89 -12.68
CA PRO A 269 -10.05 17.36 -13.98
C PRO A 269 -8.84 17.00 -14.84
N GLY A 270 -9.08 16.08 -15.78
CA GLY A 270 -8.08 15.72 -16.78
C GLY A 270 -8.64 14.83 -17.87
N SER A 271 -7.80 14.12 -18.61
CA SER A 271 -8.24 13.25 -19.70
C SER A 271 -9.12 12.11 -19.16
N GLY A 272 -10.42 12.14 -19.50
CA GLY A 272 -11.38 11.14 -19.05
C GLY A 272 -11.88 11.29 -17.60
N VAL A 273 -11.44 12.33 -16.88
CA VAL A 273 -11.82 12.59 -15.48
C VAL A 273 -12.49 13.95 -15.34
N GLN A 274 -13.64 14.01 -14.68
CA GLN A 274 -14.34 15.26 -14.36
C GLN A 274 -13.84 15.82 -13.02
N ALA A 275 -13.82 17.16 -12.92
CA ALA A 275 -13.57 17.82 -11.64
C ALA A 275 -14.61 17.39 -10.61
N THR A 276 -14.18 16.96 -9.45
CA THR A 276 -15.08 16.56 -8.36
C THR A 276 -14.68 17.29 -7.09
N ALA A 277 -15.60 18.07 -6.55
CA ALA A 277 -15.38 18.83 -5.34
C ALA A 277 -15.46 17.93 -4.09
N ALA A 278 -14.97 18.47 -2.98
CA ALA A 278 -15.06 17.84 -1.66
C ALA A 278 -16.47 17.33 -1.34
N SER A 279 -16.56 16.15 -0.76
CA SER A 279 -17.81 15.42 -0.50
C SER A 279 -18.64 15.11 -1.77
N GLY A 280 -18.02 15.17 -2.94
CA GLY A 280 -18.63 14.79 -4.22
C GLY A 280 -18.43 13.32 -4.56
N GLU A 281 -18.99 12.92 -5.69
CA GLU A 281 -18.89 11.58 -6.25
C GLU A 281 -18.38 11.64 -7.69
N LEU A 282 -17.41 10.78 -8.01
CA LEU A 282 -16.90 10.59 -9.37
C LEU A 282 -17.30 9.20 -9.86
N ASP A 283 -17.90 9.14 -11.04
CA ASP A 283 -18.21 7.89 -11.75
C ASP A 283 -17.19 7.63 -12.86
N LEU A 284 -16.71 6.38 -12.95
CA LEU A 284 -15.74 5.91 -13.94
C LEU A 284 -16.25 4.62 -14.59
N ILE A 285 -16.00 4.45 -15.89
CA ILE A 285 -16.19 3.19 -16.61
C ILE A 285 -14.83 2.82 -17.20
N LEU A 286 -14.32 1.66 -16.84
CA LEU A 286 -12.99 1.20 -17.18
C LEU A 286 -13.04 -0.22 -17.76
N ASP A 287 -12.21 -0.49 -18.76
CA ASP A 287 -11.99 -1.83 -19.27
C ASP A 287 -10.73 -2.46 -18.62
N ALA A 288 -10.57 -3.78 -18.77
CA ALA A 288 -9.43 -4.48 -18.19
C ALA A 288 -8.08 -3.86 -18.61
N GLY A 289 -7.26 -3.49 -17.65
CA GLY A 289 -5.98 -2.82 -17.85
C GLY A 289 -6.06 -1.30 -17.97
N ASP A 290 -7.24 -0.70 -17.99
CA ASP A 290 -7.39 0.75 -17.88
C ASP A 290 -7.00 1.22 -16.48
N VAL A 291 -6.36 2.39 -16.41
CA VAL A 291 -5.95 3.04 -15.16
C VAL A 291 -6.58 4.42 -15.07
N ALA A 292 -7.31 4.67 -14.01
CA ALA A 292 -7.72 6.01 -13.59
C ALA A 292 -6.77 6.49 -12.50
N GLU A 293 -5.89 7.44 -12.81
CA GLU A 293 -5.06 8.10 -11.82
C GLU A 293 -5.65 9.46 -11.48
N LEU A 294 -6.11 9.56 -10.24
CA LEU A 294 -6.85 10.70 -9.72
C LEU A 294 -5.91 11.52 -8.82
N VAL A 295 -5.77 12.80 -9.09
CA VAL A 295 -4.92 13.71 -8.30
C VAL A 295 -5.76 14.80 -7.66
N THR A 296 -5.36 15.22 -6.44
CA THR A 296 -5.96 16.34 -5.71
C THR A 296 -5.41 17.68 -6.20
N ASP A 297 -5.95 18.79 -5.70
CA ASP A 297 -5.20 20.04 -5.68
C ASP A 297 -3.97 19.91 -4.78
N VAL A 298 -3.03 20.83 -4.90
CA VAL A 298 -1.75 20.79 -4.19
C VAL A 298 -1.90 21.29 -2.75
N GLY A 299 -1.18 20.67 -1.83
CA GLY A 299 -1.07 21.12 -0.45
C GLY A 299 -1.76 20.24 0.58
N GLU A 300 -1.44 20.48 1.84
CA GLU A 300 -1.78 19.67 3.01
C GLU A 300 -3.29 19.65 3.32
N ALA A 301 -4.05 20.59 2.75
CA ALA A 301 -5.50 20.66 2.91
C ALA A 301 -6.25 19.62 2.07
N PHE A 302 -5.56 19.00 1.09
CA PHE A 302 -6.16 18.08 0.14
C PHE A 302 -5.65 16.67 0.36
N ASP A 303 -6.57 15.78 0.74
CA ASP A 303 -6.24 14.40 1.13
C ASP A 303 -7.32 13.44 0.65
N LEU A 304 -6.98 12.55 -0.27
CA LEU A 304 -7.88 11.49 -0.75
C LEU A 304 -8.14 10.41 0.30
N SER A 305 -7.31 10.34 1.35
CA SER A 305 -7.46 9.35 2.42
C SER A 305 -8.84 9.43 3.06
N GLY A 306 -9.38 8.28 3.42
CA GLY A 306 -10.73 8.17 3.97
C GLY A 306 -11.85 8.17 2.91
N SER A 307 -11.58 8.60 1.68
CA SER A 307 -12.53 8.46 0.57
C SER A 307 -12.78 6.98 0.25
N LEU A 308 -13.93 6.69 -0.37
CA LEU A 308 -14.38 5.31 -0.59
C LEU A 308 -14.46 5.01 -2.09
N VAL A 309 -13.74 3.99 -2.54
CA VAL A 309 -13.88 3.40 -3.87
C VAL A 309 -14.90 2.27 -3.79
N LEU A 310 -15.90 2.29 -4.67
CA LEU A 310 -16.88 1.24 -4.86
C LEU A 310 -16.92 0.84 -6.34
N ALA A 311 -16.62 -0.41 -6.64
CA ALA A 311 -16.68 -0.96 -7.99
C ALA A 311 -17.55 -2.22 -8.02
N ASP A 312 -18.20 -2.47 -9.16
CA ASP A 312 -19.02 -3.65 -9.39
C ASP A 312 -18.20 -4.89 -9.79
N GLN A 313 -16.91 -4.68 -10.10
CA GLN A 313 -15.92 -5.72 -10.39
C GLN A 313 -14.65 -5.49 -9.56
N PRO A 314 -13.79 -6.51 -9.38
CA PRO A 314 -12.53 -6.34 -8.66
C PRO A 314 -11.63 -5.29 -9.32
N VAL A 315 -11.09 -4.37 -8.53
CA VAL A 315 -10.13 -3.35 -8.96
C VAL A 315 -8.89 -3.36 -8.07
N GLN A 316 -7.73 -2.98 -8.60
CA GLN A 316 -6.57 -2.66 -7.80
C GLN A 316 -6.61 -1.16 -7.45
N VAL A 317 -6.26 -0.83 -6.22
CA VAL A 317 -6.16 0.56 -5.76
C VAL A 317 -4.79 0.78 -5.14
N ILE A 318 -4.04 1.77 -5.66
CA ILE A 318 -2.75 2.22 -5.11
C ILE A 318 -2.89 3.70 -4.75
N ALA A 319 -2.41 4.09 -3.58
CA ALA A 319 -2.46 5.47 -3.12
C ALA A 319 -1.08 5.95 -2.68
N GLY A 320 -0.80 7.23 -2.89
CA GLY A 320 0.49 7.81 -2.50
C GLY A 320 0.63 9.29 -2.83
N SER A 321 1.88 9.73 -2.95
CA SER A 321 2.29 11.07 -3.36
C SER A 321 3.58 11.00 -4.18
N PRO A 322 3.74 11.80 -5.25
CA PRO A 322 4.98 11.82 -6.02
C PRO A 322 6.21 12.20 -5.20
N CYS A 323 6.03 13.01 -4.15
CA CYS A 323 7.11 13.43 -3.26
C CYS A 323 6.50 14.04 -1.98
N ALA A 324 6.66 13.41 -0.84
CA ALA A 324 6.15 13.89 0.45
C ALA A 324 7.28 14.10 1.45
N GLN A 325 7.21 15.19 2.23
CA GLN A 325 8.10 15.44 3.38
C GLN A 325 7.43 14.89 4.65
N ILE A 326 8.12 14.05 5.39
CA ILE A 326 7.58 13.48 6.63
C ILE A 326 8.61 13.61 7.78
N PRO A 327 8.31 14.38 8.82
CA PRO A 327 7.19 15.34 8.91
C PRO A 327 7.35 16.46 7.87
N GLN A 328 6.27 17.17 7.54
CA GLN A 328 6.25 18.23 6.52
C GLN A 328 7.28 19.36 6.72
N THR A 329 7.89 19.44 7.89
CA THR A 329 8.97 20.40 8.21
C THR A 329 10.37 19.85 7.94
N ALA A 330 10.51 18.55 7.62
CA ALA A 330 11.78 17.94 7.28
C ALA A 330 12.19 18.32 5.84
N PRO A 331 13.44 18.72 5.58
CA PRO A 331 13.90 18.90 4.21
C PRO A 331 14.06 17.57 3.49
N ALA A 332 13.93 17.59 2.19
CA ALA A 332 13.84 16.46 1.27
C ALA A 332 12.49 15.73 1.35
N CYS A 333 12.04 15.24 0.22
CA CYS A 333 10.81 14.48 0.08
C CYS A 333 11.09 13.22 -0.71
N ASP A 334 10.33 12.15 -0.48
CA ASP A 334 10.41 10.93 -1.23
C ASP A 334 9.03 10.52 -1.78
N HIS A 335 9.04 9.63 -2.76
CA HIS A 335 7.85 9.02 -3.30
C HIS A 335 7.15 8.19 -2.23
N LEU A 336 5.82 8.25 -2.22
CA LEU A 336 4.99 7.36 -1.43
C LEU A 336 4.10 6.55 -2.35
N GLU A 337 4.10 5.23 -2.18
CA GLU A 337 3.13 4.36 -2.81
C GLU A 337 2.79 3.17 -1.93
N GLN A 338 1.52 2.77 -1.90
CA GLN A 338 1.10 1.54 -1.25
C GLN A 338 -0.21 1.02 -1.85
N SER A 339 -0.27 -0.29 -2.07
CA SER A 339 -1.53 -0.97 -2.35
C SER A 339 -2.50 -0.77 -1.18
N VAL A 340 -3.67 -0.21 -1.47
CA VAL A 340 -4.76 -0.11 -0.50
C VAL A 340 -5.36 -1.49 -0.29
N PHE A 341 -5.50 -1.93 0.96
CA PHE A 341 -6.10 -3.23 1.23
C PHE A 341 -7.61 -3.18 1.01
N PRO A 342 -8.21 -4.23 0.43
CA PRO A 342 -9.66 -4.34 0.35
C PRO A 342 -10.31 -4.13 1.72
N ALA A 343 -11.35 -3.31 1.78
CA ALA A 343 -11.97 -2.93 3.05
C ALA A 343 -12.53 -4.15 3.83
N GLU A 344 -12.90 -5.20 3.12
CA GLU A 344 -13.38 -6.46 3.69
C GLU A 344 -12.26 -7.29 4.34
N THR A 345 -10.99 -6.92 4.14
CA THR A 345 -9.84 -7.60 4.75
C THR A 345 -9.29 -6.87 5.98
N LEU A 346 -9.82 -5.71 6.31
CA LEU A 346 -9.41 -4.93 7.47
C LEU A 346 -9.79 -5.63 8.77
N GLY A 347 -8.87 -5.65 9.72
CA GLY A 347 -9.04 -6.28 11.03
C GLY A 347 -9.38 -5.28 12.14
N LYS A 348 -9.32 -5.80 13.36
CA LYS A 348 -9.64 -5.04 14.58
C LYS A 348 -8.48 -4.94 15.56
N GLN A 349 -7.43 -5.73 15.39
CA GLN A 349 -6.27 -5.75 16.26
C GLN A 349 -4.99 -5.53 15.45
N TYR A 350 -4.20 -4.54 15.86
CA TYR A 350 -2.96 -4.18 15.22
C TYR A 350 -1.86 -3.99 16.26
N PHE A 351 -0.69 -4.54 15.99
CA PHE A 351 0.54 -4.16 16.66
C PHE A 351 1.32 -3.23 15.76
N VAL A 352 1.62 -2.04 16.25
CA VAL A 352 2.33 -1.00 15.51
C VAL A 352 3.70 -0.84 16.16
N ASN A 353 4.74 -1.27 15.45
CA ASN A 353 6.11 -1.15 15.92
C ASN A 353 6.79 0.09 15.36
N VAL A 354 7.61 0.70 16.17
CA VAL A 354 8.57 1.72 15.72
C VAL A 354 9.59 1.03 14.80
N PRO A 355 9.82 1.51 13.56
CA PRO A 355 10.68 0.82 12.62
C PRO A 355 12.15 0.79 13.07
N SER A 356 12.88 -0.25 12.63
CA SER A 356 14.34 -0.28 12.70
C SER A 356 14.92 0.90 11.92
N GLY A 357 15.75 1.73 12.53
CA GLY A 357 16.43 2.83 11.87
C GLY A 357 17.74 2.42 11.18
N PRO A 358 18.36 3.31 10.39
CA PRO A 358 19.56 2.99 9.61
C PRO A 358 20.76 2.56 10.48
N GLY A 359 20.81 3.00 11.74
CA GLY A 359 21.81 2.57 12.72
C GLY A 359 21.46 1.28 13.47
N GLY A 360 20.37 0.59 13.12
CA GLY A 360 19.89 -0.59 13.82
C GLY A 360 19.13 -0.33 15.12
N TYR A 361 18.85 0.95 15.43
CA TYR A 361 18.04 1.37 16.57
C TYR A 361 16.66 1.80 16.10
N PRO A 362 15.59 1.62 16.91
CA PRO A 362 14.26 2.13 16.56
C PRO A 362 14.29 3.65 16.34
N VAL A 363 13.61 4.12 15.30
CA VAL A 363 13.44 5.53 14.99
C VAL A 363 11.94 5.85 14.91
N GLY A 364 11.53 7.08 15.26
CA GLY A 364 10.15 7.50 15.15
C GLY A 364 9.61 7.34 13.73
N HIS A 365 8.29 7.26 13.63
CA HIS A 365 7.55 7.24 12.37
C HIS A 365 6.22 7.99 12.54
N VAL A 366 5.62 8.45 11.46
CA VAL A 366 4.25 8.97 11.51
C VAL A 366 3.28 7.79 11.43
N VAL A 367 2.24 7.83 12.26
CA VAL A 367 1.15 6.85 12.27
C VAL A 367 -0.16 7.54 11.91
N ARG A 368 -0.89 6.98 10.95
CA ARG A 368 -2.22 7.44 10.56
C ARG A 368 -3.26 6.35 10.77
N MET A 369 -4.40 6.72 11.33
CA MET A 369 -5.54 5.85 11.60
C MET A 369 -6.68 6.19 10.63
N TYR A 370 -7.22 5.17 9.95
CA TYR A 370 -8.26 5.34 8.94
C TYR A 370 -9.54 4.62 9.38
N GLY A 371 -10.59 5.38 9.62
CA GLY A 371 -11.88 4.84 10.04
C GLY A 371 -12.65 4.16 8.92
N ASN A 372 -13.07 2.92 9.13
CA ASN A 372 -13.89 2.17 8.16
C ASN A 372 -15.36 2.12 8.56
N VAL A 373 -15.66 2.15 9.85
CA VAL A 373 -17.03 2.05 10.42
C VAL A 373 -17.27 3.15 11.44
N ASN A 374 -18.48 3.75 11.41
CA ASN A 374 -18.86 4.81 12.35
C ASN A 374 -18.82 4.34 13.80
N GLY A 375 -18.34 5.21 14.68
CA GLY A 375 -18.33 4.97 16.13
C GLY A 375 -17.39 3.85 16.58
N THR A 376 -16.35 3.53 15.79
CA THR A 376 -15.32 2.57 16.17
C THR A 376 -14.56 3.09 17.38
N LYS A 377 -14.65 2.40 18.50
CA LYS A 377 -13.92 2.73 19.74
C LYS A 377 -12.56 2.04 19.71
N LEU A 378 -11.51 2.79 20.03
CA LEU A 378 -10.13 2.29 20.06
C LEU A 378 -9.65 2.16 21.51
N THR A 379 -8.96 1.07 21.80
CA THR A 379 -8.22 0.83 23.04
C THR A 379 -6.76 0.55 22.71
N TYR A 380 -5.86 0.96 23.59
CA TYR A 380 -4.43 0.90 23.36
C TYR A 380 -3.69 0.21 24.52
N ALA A 381 -2.64 -0.50 24.21
CA ALA A 381 -1.72 -1.05 25.21
C ALA A 381 -0.25 -0.76 24.77
N PRO A 382 0.63 -0.34 25.67
CA PRO A 382 0.38 -0.07 27.08
C PRO A 382 -0.43 1.22 27.34
N TYR A 383 -0.49 2.16 26.39
CA TYR A 383 -1.29 3.40 26.40
C TYR A 383 -1.35 4.02 25.00
N ALA A 384 -2.34 4.90 24.78
CA ALA A 384 -2.47 5.60 23.51
C ALA A 384 -1.27 6.52 23.27
N PRO A 385 -0.59 6.45 22.10
CA PRO A 385 0.36 7.49 21.70
C PRO A 385 -0.32 8.85 21.64
N THR A 386 0.44 9.90 21.93
CA THR A 386 -0.07 11.28 21.84
C THR A 386 -0.55 11.56 20.41
N GLY A 387 -1.74 12.14 20.28
CA GLY A 387 -2.36 12.42 18.97
C GLY A 387 -3.26 11.31 18.43
N CYS A 388 -3.09 10.07 18.88
CA CYS A 388 -3.96 8.98 18.43
C CYS A 388 -5.38 9.08 19.02
N PRO A 389 -6.42 8.73 18.23
CA PRO A 389 -7.81 8.96 18.62
C PRO A 389 -8.35 7.85 19.53
N ALA A 390 -9.36 8.16 20.35
CA ALA A 390 -10.12 7.18 21.11
C ALA A 390 -11.30 6.58 20.31
N THR A 391 -11.71 7.23 19.23
CA THR A 391 -12.81 6.81 18.36
C THR A 391 -12.53 7.21 16.91
N LEU A 392 -13.09 6.45 15.98
CA LEU A 392 -13.07 6.75 14.54
C LEU A 392 -14.47 6.61 13.95
N ASP A 393 -14.80 7.48 13.01
CA ASP A 393 -15.96 7.35 12.12
C ASP A 393 -15.53 6.92 10.72
N ALA A 394 -16.44 6.36 9.93
CA ALA A 394 -16.19 5.97 8.56
C ALA A 394 -15.71 7.17 7.73
N GLY A 395 -14.60 7.01 7.00
CA GLY A 395 -13.97 8.08 6.23
C GLY A 395 -13.14 9.07 7.05
N GLN A 396 -13.17 8.99 8.37
CA GLN A 396 -12.31 9.82 9.22
C GLN A 396 -10.86 9.34 9.14
N VAL A 397 -9.94 10.27 9.01
CA VAL A 397 -8.49 10.05 9.08
C VAL A 397 -7.92 10.86 10.23
N VAL A 398 -7.11 10.23 11.06
CA VAL A 398 -6.43 10.91 12.16
C VAL A 398 -4.93 10.66 12.03
N ASP A 399 -4.18 11.73 11.90
CA ASP A 399 -2.72 11.73 11.97
C ASP A 399 -2.30 11.81 13.44
N CYS A 400 -1.67 10.74 13.95
CA CYS A 400 -1.14 10.69 15.32
C CYS A 400 0.14 11.54 15.48
N GLY A 401 0.71 12.03 14.37
CA GLY A 401 2.03 12.65 14.36
C GLY A 401 3.15 11.63 14.53
N VAL A 402 4.32 12.11 14.93
CA VAL A 402 5.48 11.24 15.16
C VAL A 402 5.28 10.40 16.42
N VAL A 403 5.36 9.08 16.26
CA VAL A 403 5.22 8.09 17.31
C VAL A 403 6.58 7.38 17.51
N GLU A 404 7.03 7.29 18.77
CA GLU A 404 8.28 6.63 19.18
C GLU A 404 8.01 5.47 20.17
N LEU A 405 6.81 4.90 20.13
CA LEU A 405 6.34 3.86 21.03
C LEU A 405 5.82 2.68 20.23
N ASP A 406 6.31 1.47 20.53
CA ASP A 406 5.66 0.23 20.11
C ASP A 406 4.34 0.08 20.89
N PHE A 407 3.22 -0.16 20.20
CA PHE A 407 1.91 -0.25 20.85
C PHE A 407 0.97 -1.21 20.14
N GLU A 408 0.01 -1.69 20.88
CA GLU A 408 -1.17 -2.37 20.35
C GLU A 408 -2.35 -1.40 20.28
N VAL A 409 -3.16 -1.54 19.24
CA VAL A 409 -4.47 -0.87 19.15
C VAL A 409 -5.54 -1.87 18.73
N THR A 410 -6.66 -1.88 19.49
CA THR A 410 -7.82 -2.73 19.20
C THR A 410 -9.06 -1.88 19.01
N GLY A 411 -9.75 -2.10 17.89
CA GLY A 411 -11.01 -1.45 17.55
C GLY A 411 -12.25 -2.28 17.87
N SER A 412 -13.36 -1.62 18.23
CA SER A 412 -14.66 -2.29 18.34
C SER A 412 -15.20 -2.77 16.98
N ASN A 413 -14.77 -2.11 15.90
CA ASN A 413 -14.99 -2.50 14.50
C ASN A 413 -13.66 -2.45 13.74
N GLU A 414 -13.68 -2.91 12.48
CA GLU A 414 -12.54 -2.87 11.59
C GLU A 414 -12.13 -1.43 11.22
N PHE A 415 -10.83 -1.21 11.08
CA PHE A 415 -10.21 0.05 10.69
C PHE A 415 -8.87 -0.23 10.02
N ALA A 416 -8.13 0.78 9.58
CA ALA A 416 -6.81 0.59 9.00
C ALA A 416 -5.76 1.45 9.72
N VAL A 417 -4.50 1.01 9.67
CA VAL A 417 -3.34 1.71 10.22
C VAL A 417 -2.27 1.80 9.14
N GLY A 418 -1.85 3.03 8.83
CA GLY A 418 -0.72 3.31 7.96
C GLY A 418 0.46 3.85 8.74
N THR A 419 1.66 3.52 8.32
CA THR A 419 2.92 4.00 8.88
C THR A 419 3.75 4.65 7.80
N PHE A 420 4.48 5.71 8.18
CA PHE A 420 5.27 6.51 7.27
C PHE A 420 6.65 6.75 7.89
N MET A 421 7.68 6.37 7.17
CA MET A 421 9.06 6.61 7.60
C MET A 421 9.36 8.10 7.59
N LEU A 422 10.26 8.54 8.47
CA LEU A 422 10.67 9.95 8.56
C LEU A 422 11.82 10.23 7.61
N GLY A 423 11.89 11.47 7.14
CA GLY A 423 12.98 11.96 6.28
C GLY A 423 14.37 11.75 6.89
N GLY A 424 15.37 11.50 6.04
CA GLY A 424 16.75 11.21 6.43
C GLY A 424 17.37 12.26 7.34
N SER A 425 17.03 13.53 7.15
CA SER A 425 17.46 14.63 8.05
C SER A 425 16.97 14.48 9.50
N VAL A 426 15.95 13.67 9.74
CA VAL A 426 15.39 13.39 11.08
C VAL A 426 16.01 12.10 11.64
N VAL A 427 16.06 11.03 10.85
CA VAL A 427 16.50 9.70 11.34
C VAL A 427 18.00 9.52 11.35
N ASP A 428 18.71 10.18 10.42
CA ASP A 428 20.18 10.19 10.35
C ASP A 428 20.72 11.58 9.97
N PRO A 429 20.66 12.57 10.87
CA PRO A 429 21.00 13.98 10.57
C PRO A 429 22.43 14.21 10.08
N MET A 430 23.35 13.28 10.32
CA MET A 430 24.76 13.38 9.92
C MET A 430 25.12 12.59 8.67
N GLY A 431 24.51 11.42 8.48
CA GLY A 431 24.75 10.54 7.33
C GLY A 431 23.77 10.78 6.20
N GLY A 432 22.55 11.24 6.50
CA GLY A 432 21.48 11.44 5.51
C GLY A 432 20.88 10.13 4.98
N LEU A 433 21.03 9.01 5.71
CA LEU A 433 20.39 7.76 5.36
C LEU A 433 18.90 7.82 5.71
N GLY A 434 18.07 7.47 4.74
CA GLY A 434 16.63 7.43 4.88
C GLY A 434 15.92 8.59 4.19
N ASP A 435 14.65 8.39 3.93
CA ASP A 435 13.67 9.39 3.52
C ASP A 435 12.25 8.84 3.73
N PRO A 436 11.17 9.58 3.48
CA PRO A 436 9.81 9.07 3.61
C PRO A 436 9.55 7.80 2.79
N SER A 437 8.75 6.91 3.33
CA SER A 437 8.19 5.74 2.65
C SER A 437 6.90 5.34 3.35
N GLN A 438 5.95 4.79 2.63
CA GLN A 438 4.61 4.44 3.13
C GLN A 438 4.43 2.94 3.25
N SER A 439 3.79 2.49 4.35
CA SER A 439 3.34 1.10 4.48
C SER A 439 2.02 0.99 5.23
N MET A 440 1.31 -0.11 5.00
CA MET A 440 0.15 -0.51 5.80
C MET A 440 0.54 -1.56 6.82
N VAL A 441 -0.02 -1.45 8.02
CA VAL A 441 0.15 -2.46 9.06
C VAL A 441 -0.85 -3.60 8.81
N ALA A 442 -0.37 -4.83 8.73
CA ALA A 442 -1.25 -6.00 8.68
C ALA A 442 -1.90 -6.22 10.05
N SER A 443 -3.21 -6.48 10.09
CA SER A 443 -3.88 -6.86 11.33
C SER A 443 -3.50 -8.26 11.77
N VAL A 444 -3.63 -8.57 13.06
CA VAL A 444 -3.32 -9.90 13.62
C VAL A 444 -4.08 -11.02 12.91
N GLU A 445 -5.31 -10.75 12.52
CA GLU A 445 -6.18 -11.69 11.82
C GLU A 445 -5.65 -12.07 10.41
N GLN A 446 -4.70 -11.30 9.88
CA GLN A 446 -4.09 -11.50 8.57
C GLN A 446 -2.67 -12.09 8.65
N TYR A 447 -2.16 -12.37 9.84
CA TYR A 447 -0.81 -12.92 10.05
C TYR A 447 -0.63 -14.30 9.40
N ARG A 448 0.63 -14.60 9.00
CA ARG A 448 1.03 -15.84 8.34
C ARG A 448 2.22 -16.48 9.05
N THR A 449 2.47 -17.73 8.73
CA THR A 449 3.62 -18.48 9.26
C THR A 449 4.80 -18.54 8.29
N LYS A 450 4.59 -18.17 7.01
CA LYS A 450 5.64 -18.20 5.99
C LYS A 450 5.56 -16.96 5.10
N TYR A 451 6.72 -16.41 4.75
CA TYR A 451 6.89 -15.26 3.89
C TYR A 451 8.09 -15.44 2.96
N VAL A 452 7.97 -14.96 1.73
CA VAL A 452 9.10 -14.70 0.83
C VAL A 452 9.02 -13.25 0.40
N PHE A 453 10.13 -12.53 0.56
CA PHE A 453 10.18 -11.10 0.36
C PHE A 453 11.52 -10.65 -0.22
N LEU A 454 11.58 -9.44 -0.75
CA LEU A 454 12.77 -8.82 -1.33
C LEU A 454 13.34 -7.77 -0.36
N ALA A 455 14.66 -7.81 -0.12
CA ALA A 455 15.42 -6.65 0.30
C ALA A 455 16.36 -6.26 -0.85
N PRO A 456 16.13 -5.13 -1.55
CA PRO A 456 17.01 -4.70 -2.64
C PRO A 456 18.47 -4.64 -2.21
N ASP A 457 19.36 -5.16 -3.05
CA ASP A 457 20.78 -5.38 -2.74
C ASP A 457 21.68 -4.14 -2.95
N ASP A 458 21.11 -3.02 -3.37
CA ASP A 458 21.80 -1.75 -3.59
C ASP A 458 21.55 -0.70 -2.50
N TYR A 459 20.65 -0.95 -1.55
CA TYR A 459 20.45 -0.11 -0.37
C TYR A 459 21.58 -0.32 0.67
N ASP A 460 21.88 0.73 1.45
CA ASP A 460 22.97 0.70 2.42
C ASP A 460 22.68 -0.24 3.61
N THR A 461 21.42 -0.26 4.07
CA THR A 461 20.95 -1.16 5.12
C THR A 461 19.51 -1.57 4.89
N SER A 462 19.20 -2.84 5.17
CA SER A 462 17.85 -3.40 5.10
C SER A 462 17.51 -4.17 6.37
N PHE A 463 16.24 -4.18 6.75
CA PHE A 463 15.74 -4.82 7.97
C PHE A 463 14.43 -5.55 7.69
N ILE A 464 14.16 -6.55 8.53
CA ILE A 464 12.83 -7.09 8.74
C ILE A 464 12.44 -6.87 10.20
N ASP A 465 11.31 -6.23 10.41
CA ASP A 465 10.67 -6.11 11.72
C ASP A 465 9.54 -7.13 11.80
N VAL A 466 9.65 -8.08 12.74
CA VAL A 466 8.70 -9.19 12.90
C VAL A 466 7.93 -9.01 14.20
N ILE A 467 6.61 -8.97 14.10
CA ILE A 467 5.71 -8.96 15.26
C ILE A 467 5.21 -10.38 15.49
N ALA A 468 5.54 -10.94 16.63
CA ALA A 468 5.28 -12.35 16.93
C ALA A 468 4.91 -12.56 18.40
N PRO A 469 4.13 -13.61 18.73
CA PRO A 469 4.00 -14.08 20.11
C PRO A 469 5.37 -14.31 20.74
N SER A 470 5.51 -14.02 22.04
CA SER A 470 6.81 -14.02 22.74
C SER A 470 7.52 -15.36 22.75
N ASP A 471 6.79 -16.47 22.56
CA ASP A 471 7.30 -17.85 22.49
C ASP A 471 7.48 -18.34 21.04
N ALA A 472 7.21 -17.52 20.03
CA ALA A 472 7.36 -17.87 18.63
C ALA A 472 8.82 -18.19 18.29
N GLN A 473 9.01 -19.21 17.47
CA GLN A 473 10.31 -19.55 16.87
C GLN A 473 10.34 -19.03 15.44
N LEU A 474 11.39 -18.29 15.10
CA LEU A 474 11.58 -17.68 13.80
C LEU A 474 12.79 -18.31 13.11
N VAL A 475 12.65 -18.62 11.83
CA VAL A 475 13.69 -19.11 10.94
C VAL A 475 13.77 -18.16 9.74
N LEU A 476 14.88 -17.43 9.62
CA LEU A 476 15.15 -16.52 8.52
C LEU A 476 16.25 -17.13 7.65
N ASP A 477 16.01 -17.28 6.36
CA ASP A 477 16.96 -17.85 5.39
C ASP A 477 17.54 -19.20 5.88
N HIS A 478 16.66 -20.08 6.31
CA HIS A 478 16.98 -21.41 6.85
C HIS A 478 17.80 -21.41 8.17
N ALA A 479 18.00 -20.25 8.81
CA ALA A 479 18.70 -20.12 10.07
C ALA A 479 17.78 -19.65 11.19
N THR A 480 17.85 -20.27 12.37
CA THR A 480 17.09 -19.80 13.54
C THR A 480 17.51 -18.40 13.91
N VAL A 481 16.53 -17.49 14.04
CA VAL A 481 16.78 -16.11 14.46
C VAL A 481 17.13 -16.09 15.95
N ASN A 482 18.39 -15.80 16.24
CA ASN A 482 18.92 -15.64 17.58
C ASN A 482 19.80 -14.37 17.72
N TYR A 483 19.66 -13.45 16.77
CA TYR A 483 20.37 -12.18 16.64
C TYR A 483 19.36 -11.05 16.36
N GLY A 484 19.83 -9.82 16.36
CA GLY A 484 18.98 -8.64 16.31
C GLY A 484 18.50 -8.21 17.69
N SER A 485 17.50 -7.36 17.76
CA SER A 485 16.88 -6.93 19.01
C SER A 485 15.47 -7.49 19.14
N LYS A 486 15.07 -7.78 20.37
CA LYS A 486 13.73 -8.23 20.72
C LYS A 486 13.21 -7.38 21.87
N SER A 487 12.01 -6.80 21.71
CA SER A 487 11.37 -6.01 22.76
C SER A 487 9.89 -6.31 22.86
N PRO A 488 9.30 -6.34 24.08
CA PRO A 488 7.87 -6.58 24.25
C PRO A 488 7.05 -5.37 23.77
N ILE A 489 5.90 -5.64 23.17
CA ILE A 489 4.91 -4.61 22.80
C ILE A 489 3.76 -4.64 23.81
N ALA A 490 2.87 -5.63 23.71
CA ALA A 490 1.69 -5.81 24.53
C ALA A 490 1.16 -7.25 24.40
N ASP A 491 0.29 -7.68 25.26
CA ASP A 491 -0.50 -8.92 25.22
C ASP A 491 0.28 -10.20 24.85
N GLY A 492 1.55 -10.28 25.29
CA GLY A 492 2.41 -11.44 25.02
C GLY A 492 3.01 -11.46 23.61
N TYR A 493 3.00 -10.33 22.90
CA TYR A 493 3.70 -10.15 21.63
C TYR A 493 4.99 -9.33 21.82
N ASP A 494 5.97 -9.68 21.02
CA ASP A 494 7.25 -8.97 20.90
C ASP A 494 7.44 -8.48 19.46
N VAL A 495 8.26 -7.44 19.30
CA VAL A 495 8.86 -7.08 18.02
C VAL A 495 10.30 -7.56 17.97
N TRP A 496 10.64 -8.26 16.91
CA TRP A 496 11.99 -8.65 16.55
C TRP A 496 12.46 -7.73 15.42
N ARG A 497 13.58 -7.04 15.63
CA ARG A 497 14.21 -6.15 14.65
C ARG A 497 15.49 -6.80 14.18
N VAL A 498 15.51 -7.23 12.93
CA VAL A 498 16.59 -8.08 12.38
C VAL A 498 17.17 -7.40 11.15
N GLY A 499 18.46 -7.09 11.21
CA GLY A 499 19.19 -6.62 10.03
C GLY A 499 19.34 -7.74 9.01
N LEU A 500 19.04 -7.43 7.75
CA LEU A 500 19.17 -8.37 6.64
C LEU A 500 20.57 -8.28 6.05
N LEU A 501 21.13 -9.43 5.73
CA LEU A 501 22.40 -9.51 5.01
C LEU A 501 22.09 -9.49 3.52
N ASN A 502 22.87 -8.73 2.75
CA ASN A 502 22.72 -8.72 1.30
C ASN A 502 22.94 -10.14 0.75
N THR A 503 21.89 -10.72 0.19
CA THR A 503 21.96 -11.97 -0.56
C THR A 503 22.18 -11.67 -2.03
N ALA A 504 22.65 -12.64 -2.81
CA ALA A 504 23.02 -12.42 -4.21
C ALA A 504 21.88 -11.85 -5.08
N ASN A 505 20.62 -12.04 -4.68
CA ASN A 505 19.43 -11.57 -5.41
C ASN A 505 18.50 -10.69 -4.55
N GLY A 506 18.80 -10.52 -3.24
CA GLY A 506 17.95 -9.83 -2.30
C GLY A 506 16.72 -10.63 -1.84
N ALA A 507 16.60 -11.90 -2.24
CA ALA A 507 15.51 -12.78 -1.79
C ALA A 507 15.73 -13.25 -0.36
N HIS A 508 14.68 -13.23 0.46
CA HIS A 508 14.67 -13.70 1.82
C HIS A 508 13.44 -14.54 2.10
N THR A 509 13.58 -15.53 3.00
CA THR A 509 12.48 -16.37 3.48
C THR A 509 12.36 -16.26 4.99
N LEU A 510 11.14 -16.11 5.51
CA LEU A 510 10.85 -16.21 6.95
C LEU A 510 9.82 -17.31 7.17
N GLU A 511 10.15 -18.24 8.08
CA GLU A 511 9.21 -19.22 8.62
C GLU A 511 9.05 -19.01 10.13
N ALA A 512 7.83 -19.17 10.63
CA ALA A 512 7.49 -18.98 12.04
C ALA A 512 6.64 -20.14 12.55
N SER A 513 6.80 -20.50 13.82
CA SER A 513 6.02 -21.57 14.47
C SER A 513 4.54 -21.22 14.68
N THR A 514 4.17 -19.97 14.48
CA THR A 514 2.80 -19.43 14.60
C THR A 514 2.64 -18.23 13.68
N GLY A 515 1.41 -17.71 13.51
CA GLY A 515 1.17 -16.51 12.73
C GLY A 515 1.93 -15.29 13.25
N VAL A 516 2.65 -14.59 12.38
CA VAL A 516 3.42 -13.38 12.66
C VAL A 516 3.11 -12.31 11.62
N GLY A 517 3.29 -11.03 11.97
CA GLY A 517 3.25 -9.91 11.02
C GLY A 517 4.67 -9.46 10.69
N ILE A 518 4.92 -8.98 9.46
CA ILE A 518 6.23 -8.48 9.08
C ILE A 518 6.15 -7.14 8.34
N GLN A 519 7.16 -6.29 8.59
CA GLN A 519 7.48 -5.11 7.80
C GLN A 519 8.90 -5.26 7.26
N VAL A 520 9.07 -5.04 5.97
CA VAL A 520 10.37 -5.03 5.29
C VAL A 520 10.71 -3.60 4.96
N LEU A 521 11.91 -3.15 5.30
CA LEU A 521 12.31 -1.76 5.15
C LEU A 521 13.81 -1.64 4.90
N GLY A 522 14.20 -0.56 4.22
CA GLY A 522 15.61 -0.28 3.94
C GLY A 522 15.88 1.20 3.78
N TYR A 523 17.17 1.54 3.91
CA TYR A 523 17.68 2.89 3.89
C TYR A 523 18.84 3.03 2.93
N GLY A 524 18.81 4.08 2.14
CA GLY A 524 19.91 4.59 1.34
C GLY A 524 20.09 6.09 1.57
N LEU A 525 21.04 6.71 0.88
CA LEU A 525 21.28 8.15 1.00
C LEU A 525 20.10 8.92 0.40
N TYR A 526 19.30 9.59 1.26
CA TYR A 526 18.08 10.31 0.89
C TYR A 526 17.08 9.43 0.12
N THR A 527 16.90 8.20 0.56
CA THR A 527 15.85 7.31 0.07
C THR A 527 15.57 6.19 1.07
N SER A 528 14.36 5.65 1.01
CA SER A 528 13.93 4.47 1.77
C SER A 528 12.96 3.64 0.96
N TYR A 529 12.66 2.46 1.45
CA TYR A 529 11.48 1.69 1.09
C TYR A 529 10.90 1.03 2.33
N GLN A 530 9.59 0.85 2.34
CA GLN A 530 8.88 0.09 3.36
C GLN A 530 7.65 -0.58 2.76
N TYR A 531 7.41 -1.85 3.08
CA TYR A 531 6.19 -2.54 2.68
C TYR A 531 5.85 -3.69 3.62
N PRO A 532 4.56 -4.08 3.74
CA PRO A 532 4.19 -5.30 4.44
C PRO A 532 4.69 -6.51 3.63
N GLY A 533 5.42 -7.44 4.26
CA GLY A 533 6.02 -8.56 3.54
C GLY A 533 5.02 -9.59 3.02
N GLY A 534 3.76 -9.47 3.41
CA GLY A 534 2.64 -10.33 2.98
C GLY A 534 1.53 -10.43 4.01
N LEU A 535 0.38 -10.93 3.63
CA LEU A 535 -0.76 -11.11 4.52
C LEU A 535 -1.80 -12.09 3.92
N ASN A 536 -2.69 -12.60 4.79
CA ASN A 536 -3.75 -13.52 4.39
C ASN A 536 -4.91 -12.74 3.84
N LEU A 537 -5.18 -11.99 3.13
CA LEU A 537 -6.32 -11.25 2.58
C LEU A 537 -7.71 -11.92 2.82
N LYS A 538 -7.90 -12.51 4.00
CA LYS A 538 -9.17 -13.11 4.40
C LYS A 538 -10.23 -12.02 4.48
N ARG A 539 -11.37 -12.24 3.85
CA ARG A 539 -12.54 -11.36 4.00
C ARG A 539 -13.16 -11.60 5.37
N ILE A 540 -12.85 -10.75 6.33
CA ILE A 540 -13.25 -10.83 7.75
C ILE A 540 -14.19 -9.70 8.17
N ALA A 541 -14.40 -8.73 7.29
CA ALA A 541 -15.28 -7.60 7.48
C ALA A 541 -16.32 -7.52 6.35
N PRO A 542 -17.49 -6.93 6.58
CA PRO A 542 -18.43 -6.62 5.52
C PRO A 542 -17.93 -5.44 4.67
N PRO A 543 -18.46 -5.24 3.45
CA PRO A 543 -18.22 -4.02 2.69
C PRO A 543 -18.49 -2.76 3.54
N PRO A 544 -17.64 -1.73 3.43
CA PRO A 544 -17.74 -0.56 4.29
C PRO A 544 -18.99 0.28 3.97
N PRO A 545 -19.66 0.87 4.96
CA PRO A 545 -20.66 1.87 4.71
C PRO A 545 -20.00 3.17 4.20
N PRO A 546 -20.71 4.00 3.44
CA PRO A 546 -20.31 5.38 3.20
C PRO A 546 -20.06 6.11 4.52
N GLY A 547 -19.11 7.05 4.53
CA GLY A 547 -18.87 7.92 5.67
C GLY A 547 -20.00 8.93 5.87
N PRO A 548 -20.06 9.63 7.01
CA PRO A 548 -21.14 10.57 7.32
C PRO A 548 -21.19 11.79 6.36
N ASN A 549 -20.12 12.02 5.60
CA ASN A 549 -20.00 13.10 4.64
C ASN A 549 -19.74 12.58 3.20
N GLN A 550 -20.10 11.34 2.93
CA GLN A 550 -19.92 10.66 1.64
C GLN A 550 -21.26 10.25 1.03
#